data_1d07ecffef7989e0038dd6393bb42241
#
_entry.id   1d07ecffef7989e0038dd6393bb42241
#
_cell.length_a   1.000
_cell.length_b   1.000
_cell.length_c   1.000
_cell.angle_alpha   90.00
_cell.angle_beta   90.00
_cell.angle_gamma   90.00
#
_symmetry.space_group_name_H-M   'P 1'
#
loop_
_entity.id
_entity.type
_entity.pdbx_description
1 polymer ?
#
loop_
_entity_poly.entity_id
_entity_poly.type
_entity_poly.pdbx_seq_one_letter_code
_entity_poly.pdbx_strand_id
1 'polypeptide(L)'
;RTARAAGCLEQRIGYHVLEQQFALDRFSRRSQIPPALLAQMAAQVTKPLALCIANLTHVLDCSTVVLGGEVAELLGDALLDALNARLEELCLSPVRVRRPASADDGLIGMAAHITRMEVDALLEEE
;
A
#
# COMPACT_ATOMS: atom_id res chain seq x y z
N ARG A 1 -22.05 -1.73 11.28
CA ARG A 1 -20.75 -1.18 10.82
C ARG A 1 -20.80 -0.73 9.36
N THR A 2 -21.86 -0.10 9.01
CA THR A 2 -22.10 0.41 7.67
C THR A 2 -21.10 1.52 7.28
N ALA A 3 -20.67 2.33 8.23
CA ALA A 3 -19.68 3.38 7.98
C ALA A 3 -18.31 2.81 7.58
N ARG A 4 -18.02 1.60 7.98
CA ARG A 4 -16.77 0.92 7.66
C ARG A 4 -16.73 0.41 6.22
N ALA A 5 -17.88 0.11 5.64
CA ALA A 5 -17.96 -0.41 4.29
C ALA A 5 -17.76 0.67 3.22
N ALA A 6 -18.09 1.91 3.50
CA ALA A 6 -18.09 2.98 2.51
C ALA A 6 -16.73 3.66 2.28
N GLY A 7 -15.83 3.64 3.25
CA GLY A 7 -14.56 4.35 3.15
C GLY A 7 -13.32 3.56 3.51
N CYS A 8 -13.48 2.30 3.88
CA CYS A 8 -12.35 1.48 4.30
C CYS A 8 -11.41 1.18 3.12
N LEU A 9 -10.12 1.48 3.30
CA LEU A 9 -9.10 1.23 2.29
C LEU A 9 -9.04 -0.24 1.88
N GLU A 10 -9.12 -1.14 2.86
CA GLU A 10 -9.09 -2.59 2.63
C GLU A 10 -10.24 -3.06 1.73
N GLN A 11 -11.41 -2.44 1.83
CA GLN A 11 -12.56 -2.74 0.98
C GLN A 11 -12.35 -2.32 -0.47
N ARG A 12 -11.41 -1.42 -0.71
CA ARG A 12 -11.15 -0.89 -2.06
C ARG A 12 -9.93 -1.54 -2.71
N ILE A 13 -8.92 -1.89 -1.92
CA ILE A 13 -7.64 -2.36 -2.44
C ILE A 13 -7.15 -3.67 -1.82
N GLY A 14 -7.91 -4.27 -0.90
CA GLY A 14 -7.51 -5.54 -0.30
C GLY A 14 -7.39 -6.64 -1.34
N TYR A 15 -6.50 -7.60 -1.09
CA TYR A 15 -6.27 -8.73 -2.00
C TYR A 15 -7.57 -9.47 -2.32
N HIS A 16 -8.40 -9.66 -1.31
CA HIS A 16 -9.68 -10.36 -1.46
C HIS A 16 -10.62 -9.64 -2.42
N VAL A 17 -10.65 -8.32 -2.36
CA VAL A 17 -11.46 -7.49 -3.25
C VAL A 17 -10.96 -7.61 -4.70
N LEU A 18 -9.64 -7.52 -4.88
CA LEU A 18 -9.02 -7.67 -6.20
C LEU A 18 -9.24 -9.06 -6.77
N GLU A 19 -9.13 -10.09 -5.92
CA GLU A 19 -9.36 -11.47 -6.31
C GLU A 19 -10.76 -11.67 -6.87
N GLN A 20 -11.78 -11.13 -6.19
CA GLN A 20 -13.16 -11.21 -6.63
C GLN A 20 -13.43 -10.35 -7.88
N GLN A 21 -12.98 -9.12 -7.88
CA GLN A 21 -13.24 -8.17 -8.95
C GLN A 21 -12.61 -8.59 -10.27
N PHE A 22 -11.39 -9.13 -10.24
CA PHE A 22 -10.64 -9.51 -11.43
C PHE A 22 -10.61 -11.02 -11.66
N ALA A 23 -11.34 -11.79 -10.85
CA ALA A 23 -11.42 -13.25 -10.95
C ALA A 23 -10.03 -13.90 -10.96
N LEU A 24 -9.17 -13.52 -10.00
CA LEU A 24 -7.80 -13.99 -9.95
C LEU A 24 -7.67 -15.48 -9.64
N ASP A 25 -8.71 -16.08 -9.09
CA ASP A 25 -8.77 -17.52 -8.80
C ASP A 25 -8.63 -18.40 -10.05
N ARG A 26 -8.90 -17.85 -11.24
CA ARG A 26 -8.68 -18.55 -12.52
C ARG A 26 -7.20 -18.75 -12.85
N PHE A 27 -6.31 -18.02 -12.18
CA PHE A 27 -4.87 -18.12 -12.38
C PHE A 27 -4.22 -18.90 -11.23
N SER A 28 -3.44 -19.93 -11.55
CA SER A 28 -2.74 -20.73 -10.53
C SER A 28 -1.51 -20.01 -9.99
N ARG A 29 -0.91 -19.13 -10.78
CA ARG A 29 0.33 -18.43 -10.45
C ARG A 29 0.27 -16.98 -10.92
N ARG A 30 1.00 -16.11 -10.21
CA ARG A 30 1.14 -14.72 -10.61
C ARG A 30 1.64 -14.56 -12.04
N SER A 31 2.57 -15.43 -12.45
CA SER A 31 3.14 -15.39 -13.80
C SER A 31 2.13 -15.63 -14.92
N GLN A 32 0.97 -16.21 -14.60
CA GLN A 32 -0.11 -16.47 -15.56
C GLN A 32 -1.03 -15.25 -15.73
N ILE A 33 -0.96 -14.28 -14.84
CA ILE A 33 -1.79 -13.09 -14.91
C ILE A 33 -1.27 -12.19 -16.03
N PRO A 34 -2.13 -11.79 -17.00
CA PRO A 34 -1.69 -10.92 -18.09
C PRO A 34 -1.15 -9.59 -17.58
N PRO A 35 -0.07 -9.04 -18.17
CA PRO A 35 0.46 -7.73 -17.75
C PRO A 35 -0.56 -6.61 -17.83
N ALA A 36 -1.47 -6.64 -18.80
CA ALA A 36 -2.53 -5.63 -18.91
C ALA A 36 -3.47 -5.65 -17.70
N LEU A 37 -3.78 -6.85 -17.18
CA LEU A 37 -4.62 -6.99 -16.00
C LEU A 37 -3.91 -6.51 -14.75
N LEU A 38 -2.62 -6.81 -14.62
CA LEU A 38 -1.80 -6.29 -13.53
C LEU A 38 -1.75 -4.76 -13.54
N ALA A 39 -1.62 -4.16 -14.72
CA ALA A 39 -1.61 -2.71 -14.87
C ALA A 39 -2.95 -2.09 -14.47
N GLN A 40 -4.07 -2.72 -14.81
CA GLN A 40 -5.40 -2.26 -14.40
C GLN A 40 -5.57 -2.29 -12.90
N MET A 41 -5.14 -3.38 -12.26
CA MET A 41 -5.19 -3.52 -10.81
C MET A 41 -4.29 -2.48 -10.12
N ALA A 42 -3.08 -2.27 -10.63
CA ALA A 42 -2.17 -1.27 -10.10
C ALA A 42 -2.76 0.13 -10.19
N ALA A 43 -3.37 0.48 -11.31
CA ALA A 43 -4.03 1.78 -11.48
C ALA A 43 -5.18 1.97 -10.48
N GLN A 44 -5.97 0.94 -10.26
CA GLN A 44 -7.09 0.99 -9.31
C GLN A 44 -6.60 1.15 -7.86
N VAL A 45 -5.53 0.45 -7.50
CA VAL A 45 -4.97 0.46 -6.14
C VAL A 45 -4.21 1.77 -5.86
N THR A 46 -3.52 2.29 -6.85
CA THR A 46 -2.63 3.45 -6.69
C THR A 46 -3.35 4.68 -6.14
N LYS A 47 -4.51 5.02 -6.68
CA LYS A 47 -5.21 6.25 -6.32
C LYS A 47 -5.58 6.32 -4.83
N PRO A 48 -6.34 5.36 -4.27
CA PRO A 48 -6.68 5.41 -2.85
C PRO A 48 -5.47 5.18 -1.93
N LEU A 49 -4.54 4.33 -2.34
CA LEU A 49 -3.37 4.03 -1.54
C LEU A 49 -2.40 5.22 -1.47
N ALA A 50 -2.16 5.89 -2.58
CA ALA A 50 -1.30 7.07 -2.61
C ALA A 50 -1.86 8.19 -1.71
N LEU A 51 -3.18 8.39 -1.73
CA LEU A 51 -3.82 9.38 -0.87
C LEU A 51 -3.65 9.02 0.61
N CYS A 52 -3.83 7.74 0.94
CA CYS A 52 -3.63 7.24 2.30
C CYS A 52 -2.18 7.44 2.76
N ILE A 53 -1.21 7.09 1.91
CA ILE A 53 0.22 7.26 2.22
C ILE A 53 0.56 8.75 2.39
N ALA A 54 0.06 9.61 1.51
CA ALA A 54 0.30 11.04 1.59
C ALA A 54 -0.20 11.61 2.93
N ASN A 55 -1.40 11.21 3.34
CA ASN A 55 -1.97 11.64 4.62
C ASN A 55 -1.15 11.13 5.81
N LEU A 56 -0.76 9.87 5.79
CA LEU A 56 0.03 9.28 6.87
C LEU A 56 1.42 9.91 6.98
N THR A 57 2.10 10.11 5.87
CA THR A 57 3.44 10.69 5.87
C THR A 57 3.41 12.15 6.29
N HIS A 58 2.33 12.86 5.98
CA HIS A 58 2.14 14.23 6.42
C HIS A 58 1.94 14.31 7.93
N VAL A 59 1.11 13.44 8.50
CA VAL A 59 0.83 13.41 9.94
C VAL A 59 2.04 12.94 10.74
N LEU A 60 2.74 11.92 10.24
CA LEU A 60 3.85 11.29 10.94
C LEU A 60 5.21 11.92 10.62
N ASP A 61 5.26 12.84 9.67
CA ASP A 61 6.49 13.49 9.20
C ASP A 61 7.57 12.47 8.81
N CYS A 62 7.18 11.46 8.05
CA CYS A 62 8.11 10.47 7.53
C CYS A 62 8.29 10.62 6.02
N SER A 63 9.47 10.24 5.53
CA SER A 63 9.84 10.36 4.12
C SER A 63 9.95 9.02 3.40
N THR A 64 9.93 7.93 4.13
CA THR A 64 10.07 6.59 3.56
C THR A 64 8.96 5.69 4.07
N VAL A 65 8.33 4.96 3.14
CA VAL A 65 7.28 4.00 3.45
C VAL A 65 7.71 2.65 2.87
N VAL A 66 7.62 1.60 3.66
CA VAL A 66 7.86 0.24 3.21
C VAL A 66 6.50 -0.42 2.99
N LEU A 67 6.26 -0.85 1.77
CA LEU A 67 5.01 -1.47 1.37
C LEU A 67 5.20 -2.97 1.25
N GLY A 68 4.53 -3.73 2.11
CA GLY A 68 4.54 -5.18 2.09
C GLY A 68 3.14 -5.75 2.00
N GLY A 69 3.06 -7.08 1.91
CA GLY A 69 1.81 -7.81 1.88
C GLY A 69 1.45 -8.38 0.51
N GLU A 70 0.33 -9.08 0.45
CA GLU A 70 -0.09 -9.83 -0.74
C GLU A 70 -0.31 -8.96 -1.96
N VAL A 71 -0.92 -7.80 -1.81
CA VAL A 71 -1.20 -6.88 -2.92
C VAL A 71 0.11 -6.31 -3.48
N ALA A 72 1.03 -5.93 -2.60
CA ALA A 72 2.34 -5.41 -3.00
C ALA A 72 3.15 -6.47 -3.74
N GLU A 73 3.12 -7.70 -3.28
CA GLU A 73 3.78 -8.83 -3.94
C GLU A 73 3.15 -9.14 -5.30
N LEU A 74 1.82 -9.11 -5.36
CA LEU A 74 1.09 -9.37 -6.59
C LEU A 74 1.40 -8.34 -7.67
N LEU A 75 1.34 -7.06 -7.33
CA LEU A 75 1.45 -5.96 -8.29
C LEU A 75 2.90 -5.53 -8.55
N GLY A 76 3.79 -5.75 -7.59
CA GLY A 76 5.22 -5.56 -7.76
C GLY A 76 5.63 -4.14 -8.10
N ASP A 77 6.63 -4.03 -8.99
CA ASP A 77 7.22 -2.73 -9.36
C ASP A 77 6.24 -1.79 -10.05
N ALA A 78 5.26 -2.31 -10.78
CA ALA A 78 4.24 -1.49 -11.42
C ALA A 78 3.49 -0.64 -10.40
N LEU A 79 3.14 -1.23 -9.24
CA LEU A 79 2.49 -0.50 -8.16
C LEU A 79 3.44 0.52 -7.52
N LEU A 80 4.69 0.12 -7.25
CA LEU A 80 5.66 1.01 -6.62
C LEU A 80 5.95 2.23 -7.49
N ASP A 81 6.16 2.04 -8.78
CA ASP A 81 6.44 3.13 -9.71
C ASP A 81 5.25 4.09 -9.81
N ALA A 82 4.04 3.54 -9.90
CA ALA A 82 2.82 4.34 -9.94
C ALA A 82 2.60 5.13 -8.64
N LEU A 83 2.85 4.50 -7.49
CA LEU A 83 2.73 5.17 -6.18
C LEU A 83 3.74 6.30 -6.05
N ASN A 84 5.00 6.05 -6.38
CA ASN A 84 6.04 7.07 -6.28
C ASN A 84 5.75 8.27 -7.20
N ALA A 85 5.30 8.01 -8.42
CA ALA A 85 4.91 9.06 -9.35
C ALA A 85 3.74 9.90 -8.80
N ARG A 86 2.74 9.23 -8.24
CA ARG A 86 1.57 9.92 -7.68
C ARG A 86 1.91 10.72 -6.43
N LEU A 87 2.80 10.19 -5.59
CA LEU A 87 3.23 10.88 -4.38
C LEU A 87 4.05 12.14 -4.68
N GLU A 88 4.80 12.16 -5.76
CA GLU A 88 5.48 13.39 -6.21
C GLU A 88 4.49 14.53 -6.47
N GLU A 89 3.31 14.20 -6.97
CA GLU A 89 2.25 15.19 -7.23
C GLU A 89 1.51 15.61 -5.95
N LEU A 90 1.34 14.68 -5.01
CA LEU A 90 0.52 14.90 -3.82
C LEU A 90 1.28 15.51 -2.65
N CYS A 91 2.58 15.26 -2.55
CA CYS A 91 3.39 15.63 -1.38
C CYS A 91 4.30 16.82 -1.69
N LEU A 92 4.35 17.78 -0.77
CA LEU A 92 5.26 18.91 -0.86
C LEU A 92 6.70 18.50 -0.54
N SER A 93 6.86 17.55 0.38
CA SER A 93 8.15 16.99 0.74
C SER A 93 8.34 15.64 0.07
N PRO A 94 9.56 15.25 -0.31
CA PRO A 94 9.80 13.97 -0.95
C PRO A 94 9.39 12.79 -0.07
N VAL A 95 8.57 11.90 -0.63
CA VAL A 95 8.16 10.65 0.00
C VAL A 95 8.47 9.50 -0.96
N ARG A 96 9.10 8.45 -0.43
CA ARG A 96 9.46 7.31 -1.24
C ARG A 96 8.86 6.03 -0.69
N VAL A 97 8.25 5.26 -1.57
CA VAL A 97 7.73 3.93 -1.25
C VAL A 97 8.70 2.90 -1.80
N ARG A 98 9.06 1.92 -0.98
CA ARG A 98 9.95 0.85 -1.38
C ARG A 98 9.45 -0.50 -0.89
N ARG A 99 10.02 -1.57 -1.43
CA ARG A 99 9.73 -2.93 -0.99
C ARG A 99 10.51 -3.28 0.26
N PRO A 100 10.03 -4.27 1.05
CA PRO A 100 10.86 -4.90 2.06
C PRO A 100 12.07 -5.58 1.41
N ALA A 101 13.21 -5.61 2.11
CA ALA A 101 14.42 -6.25 1.61
C ALA A 101 14.27 -7.77 1.48
N SER A 102 13.41 -8.38 2.32
CA SER A 102 13.06 -9.80 2.23
C SER A 102 11.61 -9.99 2.67
N ALA A 103 11.06 -11.19 2.40
CA ALA A 103 9.71 -11.54 2.84
C ALA A 103 9.57 -11.46 4.37
N ASP A 104 10.62 -11.83 5.10
CA ASP A 104 10.63 -11.78 6.56
C ASP A 104 10.81 -10.35 7.08
N ASP A 105 11.53 -9.51 6.36
CA ASP A 105 11.73 -8.11 6.71
C ASP A 105 10.42 -7.32 6.73
N GLY A 106 9.43 -7.74 5.95
CA GLY A 106 8.11 -7.12 5.95
C GLY A 106 7.42 -7.20 7.31
N LEU A 107 7.52 -8.34 7.98
CA LEU A 107 6.95 -8.54 9.32
C LEU A 107 7.72 -7.75 10.36
N ILE A 108 9.04 -7.79 10.30
CA ILE A 108 9.92 -7.05 11.23
C ILE A 108 9.74 -5.55 11.04
N GLY A 109 9.71 -5.09 9.79
CA GLY A 109 9.53 -3.67 9.47
C GLY A 109 8.18 -3.14 9.91
N MET A 110 7.12 -3.93 9.78
CA MET A 110 5.79 -3.55 10.25
C MET A 110 5.75 -3.42 11.78
N ALA A 111 6.36 -4.37 12.50
CA ALA A 111 6.43 -4.32 13.95
C ALA A 111 7.19 -3.08 14.44
N ALA A 112 8.34 -2.79 13.84
CA ALA A 112 9.13 -1.61 14.17
C ALA A 112 8.38 -0.31 13.87
N HIS A 113 7.65 -0.26 12.77
CA HIS A 113 6.86 0.91 12.38
C HIS A 113 5.69 1.14 13.33
N ILE A 114 4.96 0.09 13.71
CA ILE A 114 3.85 0.19 14.66
C ILE A 114 4.37 0.68 16.01
N THR A 115 5.48 0.13 16.49
CA THR A 115 6.11 0.54 17.75
C THR A 115 6.49 2.02 17.71
N ARG A 116 7.06 2.47 16.62
CA ARG A 116 7.42 3.86 16.42
C ARG A 116 6.21 4.78 16.42
N MET A 117 5.14 4.38 15.76
CA MET A 117 3.89 5.13 15.75
C MET A 117 3.28 5.26 17.14
N GLU A 118 3.32 4.20 17.94
CA GLU A 118 2.83 4.23 19.32
C GLU A 118 3.65 5.18 20.18
N VAL A 119 4.97 5.17 20.03
CA VAL A 119 5.86 6.07 20.77
C VAL A 119 5.60 7.53 20.37
N ASP A 120 5.50 7.81 19.07
CA ASP A 120 5.23 9.15 18.58
C ASP A 120 3.86 9.66 19.05
N ALA A 121 2.84 8.80 19.04
CA ALA A 121 1.51 9.14 19.55
C ALA A 121 1.54 9.47 21.04
N LEU A 122 2.31 8.72 21.83
CA LEU A 122 2.48 9.00 23.26
C LEU A 122 3.18 10.33 23.53
N LEU A 123 4.17 10.68 22.69
CA LEU A 123 4.87 11.96 22.80
C LEU A 123 3.97 13.13 22.44
N GLU A 124 3.05 12.96 21.51
CA GLU A 124 2.09 14.01 21.12
C GLU A 124 1.04 14.28 22.20
N GLU A 125 0.73 13.29 23.03
CA GLU A 125 -0.23 13.45 24.13
C GLU A 125 0.32 14.30 25.30
N GLU A 126 1.63 14.46 25.36
CA GLU A 126 2.27 15.29 26.39
C GLU A 126 2.32 16.77 25.96
#